data_28eafd4d583041a810dccce599a5899d
#
_entry.id   28eafd4d583041a810dccce599a5899d
#
_cell.length_a   1.000
_cell.length_b   1.000
_cell.length_c   1.000
_cell.angle_alpha   90.00
_cell.angle_beta   90.00
_cell.angle_gamma   90.00
#
_symmetry.space_group_name_H-M   'P 1'
#
loop_
_entity.id
_entity.type
_entity.pdbx_description
1 polymer ?
#
loop_
_entity_poly.entity_id
_entity_poly.type
_entity_poly.pdbx_seq_one_letter_code
_entity_poly.pdbx_strand_id
1 'polypeptide(L)'
;MTETCELVLRGESTEYDEYGVPVPAEPRRETWACWYEPRGSSEAVVAQEQQIDGLWIYLPLDAPLGAADAVIVAGDQYEVEGEPGRQPGGFITPGFVKAALGRVRG
;
A
#
# COMPACT_ATOMS: atom_id res chain seq x y z
N MET A 1 1.76 15.04 -6.00
CA MET A 1 1.72 13.63 -6.36
C MET A 1 1.35 13.51 -7.81
N THR A 2 2.25 12.98 -8.60
CA THR A 2 2.14 13.00 -10.05
C THR A 2 1.79 11.65 -10.67
N GLU A 3 1.82 10.60 -9.85
CA GLU A 3 1.50 9.26 -10.34
C GLU A 3 0.15 8.83 -9.78
N THR A 4 -0.37 7.75 -10.31
CA THR A 4 -1.59 7.15 -9.80
C THR A 4 -1.35 5.69 -9.46
N CYS A 5 -2.09 5.21 -8.49
CA CYS A 5 -2.07 3.81 -8.10
C CYS A 5 -3.49 3.36 -7.82
N GLU A 6 -3.64 2.05 -7.68
CA GLU A 6 -4.92 1.47 -7.32
C GLU A 6 -4.77 0.78 -5.97
N LEU A 7 -5.57 1.21 -5.01
CA LEU A 7 -5.58 0.58 -3.70
C LEU A 7 -6.54 -0.60 -3.73
N VAL A 8 -6.07 -1.75 -3.27
CA VAL A 8 -6.89 -2.95 -3.12
C VAL A 8 -7.20 -3.06 -1.64
N LEU A 9 -8.39 -2.64 -1.25
CA LEU A 9 -8.79 -2.52 0.14
C LEU A 9 -9.50 -3.78 0.59
N ARG A 10 -8.86 -4.52 1.48
CA ARG A 10 -9.37 -5.80 1.98
C ARG A 10 -9.99 -5.59 3.35
N GLY A 11 -11.15 -4.93 3.36
CA GLY A 11 -11.85 -4.69 4.61
C GLY A 11 -12.41 -5.97 5.20
N GLU A 12 -12.68 -5.94 6.49
CA GLU A 12 -13.39 -7.04 7.12
C GLU A 12 -14.85 -6.99 6.74
N SER A 13 -15.44 -8.17 6.50
CA SER A 13 -16.86 -8.25 6.22
C SER A 13 -17.65 -8.07 7.50
N THR A 14 -18.73 -7.31 7.41
CA THR A 14 -19.70 -7.20 8.50
C THR A 14 -20.86 -8.15 8.29
N GLU A 15 -20.85 -8.93 7.21
CA GLU A 15 -21.89 -9.88 6.91
C GLU A 15 -21.56 -11.26 7.44
N TYR A 16 -22.60 -11.99 7.82
CA TYR A 16 -22.46 -13.35 8.32
C TYR A 16 -23.39 -14.26 7.51
N ASP A 17 -22.96 -15.49 7.32
CA ASP A 17 -23.82 -16.46 6.67
C ASP A 17 -24.87 -16.98 7.67
N GLU A 18 -25.69 -17.92 7.21
CA GLU A 18 -26.76 -18.47 8.03
C GLU A 18 -26.26 -19.25 9.26
N TYR A 19 -24.98 -19.60 9.27
CA TYR A 19 -24.36 -20.31 10.38
C TYR A 19 -23.57 -19.40 11.29
N GLY A 20 -23.64 -18.08 11.05
CA GLY A 20 -22.93 -17.13 11.87
C GLY A 20 -21.44 -17.02 11.56
N VAL A 21 -21.00 -17.55 10.44
CA VAL A 21 -19.62 -17.45 10.01
C VAL A 21 -19.42 -16.16 9.20
N PRO A 22 -18.39 -15.36 9.49
CA PRO A 22 -18.17 -14.16 8.70
C PRO A 22 -17.93 -14.50 7.24
N VAL A 23 -18.60 -13.76 6.36
CA VAL A 23 -18.43 -13.92 4.91
C VAL A 23 -17.32 -12.98 4.48
N PRO A 24 -16.29 -13.49 3.77
CA PRO A 24 -15.21 -12.61 3.30
C PRO A 24 -15.75 -11.53 2.38
N ALA A 25 -15.34 -10.30 2.62
CA ALA A 25 -15.71 -9.20 1.75
C ALA A 25 -14.82 -9.21 0.50
N GLU A 26 -15.41 -8.84 -0.63
CA GLU A 26 -14.61 -8.66 -1.83
C GLU A 26 -13.73 -7.42 -1.68
N PRO A 27 -12.51 -7.47 -2.18
CA PRO A 27 -11.65 -6.29 -2.12
C PRO A 27 -12.24 -5.15 -2.91
N ARG A 28 -12.22 -3.97 -2.33
CA ARG A 28 -12.64 -2.75 -3.02
C ARG A 28 -11.42 -2.09 -3.62
N ARG A 29 -11.55 -1.61 -4.83
CA ARG A 29 -10.45 -0.94 -5.52
C ARG A 29 -10.77 0.54 -5.67
N GLU A 30 -9.76 1.36 -5.37
CA GLU A 30 -9.88 2.81 -5.50
C GLU A 30 -8.62 3.34 -6.15
N THR A 31 -8.79 4.26 -7.08
CA THR A 31 -7.67 4.93 -7.73
C THR A 31 -7.32 6.19 -6.96
N TRP A 32 -6.05 6.34 -6.63
CA TRP A 32 -5.56 7.48 -5.85
C TRP A 32 -4.31 8.05 -6.50
N ALA A 33 -4.14 9.35 -6.35
CA ALA A 33 -2.87 9.98 -6.71
C ALA A 33 -1.82 9.54 -5.72
N CYS A 34 -0.60 9.32 -6.20
CA CYS A 34 0.46 8.85 -5.33
C CYS A 34 1.82 9.30 -5.84
N TRP A 35 2.80 9.12 -4.98
CA TRP A 35 4.21 9.17 -5.33
C TRP A 35 4.84 7.90 -4.81
N TYR A 36 5.78 7.35 -5.53
CA TYR A 36 6.47 6.15 -5.06
C TYR A 36 7.94 6.21 -5.45
N GLU A 37 8.73 5.48 -4.68
CA GLU A 37 10.17 5.39 -4.93
C GLU A 37 10.64 3.99 -4.55
N PRO A 38 11.72 3.51 -5.16
CA PRO A 38 12.25 2.20 -4.81
C PRO A 38 12.64 2.16 -3.34
N ARG A 39 12.31 1.04 -2.70
CA ARG A 39 12.71 0.79 -1.32
C ARG A 39 13.91 -0.12 -1.34
N GLY A 40 15.00 0.39 -0.86
CA GLY A 40 16.22 -0.37 -0.83
C GLY A 40 17.33 0.58 -0.51
N SER A 41 18.45 0.04 -0.12
CA SER A 41 19.58 0.88 0.20
C SER A 41 20.49 1.00 -1.00
N SER A 42 21.27 2.05 -0.99
CA SER A 42 22.27 2.23 -2.02
C SER A 42 23.32 1.14 -1.98
N GLU A 43 23.47 0.52 -0.85
CA GLU A 43 24.41 -0.59 -0.71
C GLU A 43 23.92 -1.85 -1.36
N ALA A 44 22.70 -1.87 -1.79
CA ALA A 44 22.17 -3.01 -2.51
C ALA A 44 22.98 -3.31 -3.77
N VAL A 45 23.72 -2.38 -4.22
CA VAL A 45 24.60 -2.57 -5.35
C VAL A 45 25.54 -3.74 -5.13
N VAL A 46 25.92 -4.03 -3.91
CA VAL A 46 26.81 -5.13 -3.64
C VAL A 46 26.11 -6.47 -3.67
N ALA A 47 24.81 -6.46 -3.74
CA ALA A 47 24.03 -7.68 -3.78
C ALA A 47 23.32 -7.78 -5.12
N GLN A 48 24.09 -7.88 -6.16
CA GLN A 48 23.57 -7.84 -7.52
C GLN A 48 22.55 -8.90 -7.80
N GLU A 49 22.60 -9.99 -7.10
CA GLU A 49 21.64 -11.05 -7.30
C GLU A 49 20.36 -10.84 -6.56
N GLN A 50 20.33 -9.88 -5.65
CA GLN A 50 19.12 -9.56 -4.95
C GLN A 50 18.33 -8.55 -5.74
N GLN A 51 17.07 -8.85 -5.94
CA GLN A 51 16.18 -7.90 -6.55
C GLN A 51 15.44 -7.16 -5.45
N ILE A 52 15.43 -5.85 -5.55
CA ILE A 52 14.70 -5.03 -4.60
C ILE A 52 13.28 -4.96 -5.09
N ASP A 53 12.43 -5.76 -4.49
CA ASP A 53 11.03 -5.87 -4.90
C ASP A 53 10.12 -5.09 -3.98
N GLY A 54 10.54 -3.91 -3.60
CA GLY A 54 9.76 -3.10 -2.69
C GLY A 54 9.74 -1.64 -3.10
N LEU A 55 8.72 -0.96 -2.63
CA LEU A 55 8.54 0.47 -2.86
C LEU A 55 8.14 1.15 -1.56
N TRP A 56 8.48 2.43 -1.45
CA TRP A 56 7.80 3.33 -0.52
C TRP A 56 6.72 4.03 -1.31
N ILE A 57 5.51 4.05 -0.80
CA ILE A 57 4.43 4.79 -1.44
C ILE A 57 3.97 5.93 -0.52
N TYR A 58 3.65 7.05 -1.15
CA TYR A 58 3.16 8.24 -0.46
C TYR A 58 1.80 8.58 -1.04
N LEU A 59 0.82 8.73 -0.19
CA LEU A 59 -0.57 8.97 -0.58
C LEU A 59 -1.11 10.18 0.17
N PRO A 60 -2.19 10.79 -0.33
CA PRO A 60 -2.87 11.82 0.46
C PRO A 60 -3.29 11.28 1.82
N LEU A 61 -3.35 12.16 2.80
CA LEU A 61 -3.58 11.78 4.18
C LEU A 61 -4.90 11.02 4.38
N ASP A 62 -5.90 11.32 3.58
CA ASP A 62 -7.20 10.68 3.68
C ASP A 62 -7.32 9.35 2.93
N ALA A 63 -6.23 8.89 2.32
CA ALA A 63 -6.23 7.60 1.66
C ALA A 63 -6.46 6.48 2.69
N PRO A 64 -7.38 5.54 2.40
CA PRO A 64 -7.81 4.56 3.39
C PRO A 64 -6.95 3.30 3.47
N LEU A 65 -5.68 3.37 3.11
CA LEU A 65 -4.80 2.20 3.07
C LEU A 65 -4.52 1.67 4.47
N GLY A 66 -4.66 0.36 4.64
CA GLY A 66 -4.38 -0.32 5.90
C GLY A 66 -3.33 -1.40 5.75
N ALA A 67 -2.95 -2.00 6.88
CA ALA A 67 -1.85 -2.98 6.93
C ALA A 67 -2.14 -4.27 6.16
N ALA A 68 -3.41 -4.61 5.98
CA ALA A 68 -3.79 -5.84 5.30
C ALA A 68 -4.08 -5.63 3.81
N ASP A 69 -3.88 -4.43 3.33
CA ASP A 69 -4.27 -4.06 1.97
C ASP A 69 -3.12 -4.25 0.99
N ALA A 70 -3.42 -4.04 -0.28
CA ALA A 70 -2.43 -4.12 -1.34
C ALA A 70 -2.54 -2.87 -2.21
N VAL A 71 -1.53 -2.64 -3.02
CA VAL A 71 -1.48 -1.51 -3.93
C VAL A 71 -0.96 -1.99 -5.28
N ILE A 72 -1.62 -1.57 -6.35
CA ILE A 72 -1.16 -1.84 -7.70
C ILE A 72 -0.52 -0.57 -8.24
N VAL A 73 0.77 -0.68 -8.55
CA VAL A 73 1.57 0.44 -9.06
C VAL A 73 2.20 0.00 -10.37
N ALA A 74 1.99 0.78 -11.41
CA ALA A 74 2.58 0.50 -12.72
C ALA A 74 2.30 -0.92 -13.22
N GLY A 75 1.13 -1.44 -12.91
CA GLY A 75 0.72 -2.77 -13.34
C GLY A 75 1.15 -3.92 -12.44
N ASP A 76 1.95 -3.66 -11.42
CA ASP A 76 2.42 -4.68 -10.49
C ASP A 76 1.72 -4.53 -9.16
N GLN A 77 1.34 -5.64 -8.57
CA GLN A 77 0.70 -5.63 -7.27
C GLN A 77 1.73 -5.82 -6.16
N TYR A 78 1.62 -4.97 -5.15
CA TYR A 78 2.47 -5.01 -3.96
C TYR A 78 1.59 -5.17 -2.73
N GLU A 79 2.11 -5.88 -1.73
CA GLU A 79 1.44 -6.00 -0.44
C GLU A 79 1.99 -4.97 0.53
N VAL A 80 1.11 -4.41 1.35
CA VAL A 80 1.54 -3.47 2.38
C VAL A 80 2.27 -4.24 3.47
N GLU A 81 3.45 -3.77 3.83
CA GLU A 81 4.25 -4.38 4.90
C GLU A 81 4.19 -3.48 6.13
N GLY A 82 3.58 -3.99 7.18
CA GLY A 82 3.43 -3.25 8.42
C GLY A 82 2.31 -2.21 8.34
N GLU A 83 2.19 -1.40 9.35
CA GLU A 83 1.17 -0.35 9.41
C GLU A 83 1.59 0.85 8.60
N PRO A 84 0.72 1.35 7.73
CA PRO A 84 1.01 2.61 7.05
C PRO A 84 1.13 3.75 8.06
N GLY A 85 2.14 4.57 7.89
CA GLY A 85 2.33 5.73 8.74
C GLY A 85 1.54 6.91 8.21
N ARG A 86 0.69 7.48 9.05
CA ARG A 86 -0.04 8.69 8.71
C ARG A 86 0.63 9.87 9.36
N GLN A 87 1.15 10.75 8.51
CA GLN A 87 1.86 11.93 8.96
C GLN A 87 0.93 13.12 8.86
N PRO A 88 0.44 13.64 9.98
CA PRO A 88 -0.41 14.83 9.92
C PRO A 88 0.41 15.99 9.37
N GLY A 89 -0.25 16.82 8.59
CA GLY A 89 0.42 17.96 7.99
C GLY A 89 0.86 18.96 9.03
N GLY A 90 1.96 19.63 8.75
CA GLY A 90 2.39 20.74 9.55
C GLY A 90 1.86 22.05 8.97
N PHE A 91 2.41 23.14 9.45
CA PHE A 91 1.97 24.45 9.03
C PHE A 91 2.22 24.69 7.53
N ILE A 92 3.29 24.12 7.02
CA ILE A 92 3.71 24.34 5.63
C ILE A 92 3.53 23.08 4.80
N THR A 93 3.73 21.91 5.40
CA THR A 93 3.75 20.65 4.69
C THR A 93 2.41 19.94 4.82
N PRO A 94 1.77 19.57 3.71
CA PRO A 94 0.53 18.78 3.79
C PRO A 94 0.79 17.40 4.39
N GLY A 95 -0.23 16.86 5.02
CA GLY A 95 -0.15 15.51 5.56
C GLY A 95 -0.12 14.46 4.47
N PHE A 96 0.38 13.29 4.82
CA PHE A 96 0.45 12.20 3.86
C PHE A 96 0.47 10.86 4.60
N VAL A 97 0.22 9.79 3.82
CA VAL A 97 0.36 8.41 4.28
C VAL A 97 1.60 7.85 3.61
N LYS A 98 2.47 7.25 4.40
CA LYS A 98 3.67 6.57 3.89
C LYS A 98 3.56 5.09 4.24
N ALA A 99 3.75 4.23 3.27
CA ALA A 99 3.67 2.80 3.48
C ALA A 99 4.83 2.08 2.79
N ALA A 100 5.27 1.00 3.41
CA ALA A 100 6.25 0.11 2.81
C ALA A 100 5.48 -0.95 2.02
N LEU A 101 5.89 -1.17 0.79
CA LEU A 101 5.27 -2.15 -0.09
C LEU A 101 6.28 -3.22 -0.44
N GLY A 102 5.85 -4.47 -0.38
CA GLY A 102 6.64 -5.60 -0.83
C GLY A 102 5.96 -6.28 -1.99
N ARG A 103 6.74 -6.71 -2.96
CA ARG A 103 6.19 -7.37 -4.13
C ARG A 103 5.86 -8.81 -3.79
N VAL A 104 4.69 -9.25 -4.21
CA VAL A 104 4.30 -10.64 -4.06
C VAL A 104 4.89 -11.42 -5.22
N ARG A 105 5.61 -12.48 -4.89
CA ARG A 105 6.09 -13.41 -5.88
C ARG A 105 5.30 -14.68 -5.77
N GLY A 106 4.67 -15.02 -6.85
CA GLY A 106 3.90 -16.27 -6.92
C GLY A 106 4.77 -17.49 -7.01
#